data_34ccb5486dceea555d9b9cd6f7aa4d25
#
_entry.id   34ccb5486dceea555d9b9cd6f7aa4d25
#
_cell.length_a   1.000
_cell.length_b   1.000
_cell.length_c   1.000
_cell.angle_alpha   90.00
_cell.angle_beta   90.00
_cell.angle_gamma   90.00
#
_symmetry.space_group_name_H-M   'P 1'
#
loop_
_entity.id
_entity.type
_entity.pdbx_description
1 polymer ?
#
loop_
_entity_poly.entity_id
_entity_poly.type
_entity_poly.pdbx_seq_one_letter_code
_entity_poly.pdbx_strand_id
1 'polypeptide(L)'
;MTIQLLSKSSGSSADIKLARIAQIYRELGEKNLPKGYWIVHVKVTNEEGYDEYEKASAAPLAKFGGKFLVRGGSQEVPEGPVRARTVVIEFPNFTAAKSCYESQEYKSARALRIKYSTADVVIVEGC
;
A
#
# COMPACT_ATOMS: atom_id res chain seq x y z
N MET A 1 32.46 -2.15 8.89
CA MET A 1 32.98 -1.76 7.66
C MET A 1 32.38 -0.50 7.13
N THR A 2 31.16 -0.53 6.81
CA THR A 2 30.43 0.59 6.26
C THR A 2 30.46 1.79 7.17
N ILE A 3 30.36 1.56 8.46
CA ILE A 3 30.40 2.62 9.45
C ILE A 3 31.67 3.42 9.38
N GLN A 4 32.76 2.76 9.13
CA GLN A 4 34.05 3.40 9.03
C GLN A 4 34.12 4.37 7.86
N LEU A 5 33.58 3.97 6.72
CA LEU A 5 33.50 4.84 5.56
C LEU A 5 32.63 6.04 5.83
N LEU A 6 31.51 5.82 6.54
CA LEU A 6 30.61 6.91 6.88
C LEU A 6 31.28 7.92 7.79
N SER A 7 32.08 7.46 8.72
CA SER A 7 32.82 8.35 9.58
C SER A 7 33.76 9.24 8.79
N LYS A 8 34.38 8.67 7.78
CA LYS A 8 35.31 9.42 6.94
C LYS A 8 34.61 10.45 6.09
N SER A 9 33.41 10.20 5.70
CA SER A 9 32.70 11.15 4.88
C SER A 9 32.33 12.41 5.65
N SER A 10 32.51 12.39 6.95
CA SER A 10 32.26 13.51 7.82
C SER A 10 30.97 14.22 7.57
N GLY A 11 29.97 13.48 7.27
CA GLY A 11 28.66 14.03 7.09
C GLY A 11 28.11 14.52 8.41
N SER A 12 26.98 15.19 8.37
CA SER A 12 26.26 15.63 9.55
C SER A 12 25.73 14.42 10.30
N SER A 13 25.25 14.64 11.54
CA SER A 13 24.60 13.61 12.30
C SER A 13 23.41 13.00 11.54
N ALA A 14 22.71 13.84 10.79
CA ALA A 14 21.57 13.37 9.99
C ALA A 14 22.00 12.37 8.91
N ASP A 15 23.12 12.66 8.24
CA ASP A 15 23.64 11.76 7.21
C ASP A 15 24.05 10.42 7.80
N ILE A 16 24.68 10.45 8.96
CA ILE A 16 25.09 9.24 9.66
C ILE A 16 23.86 8.42 10.05
N LYS A 17 22.82 9.07 10.56
CA LYS A 17 21.59 8.39 10.92
C LYS A 17 20.92 7.73 9.72
N LEU A 18 20.82 8.44 8.61
CA LEU A 18 20.22 7.89 7.40
C LEU A 18 20.99 6.69 6.89
N ALA A 19 22.32 6.77 6.93
CA ALA A 19 23.15 5.66 6.50
C ALA A 19 22.97 4.43 7.39
N ARG A 20 22.83 4.65 8.70
CA ARG A 20 22.57 3.56 9.64
C ARG A 20 21.23 2.91 9.38
N ILE A 21 20.20 3.71 9.16
CA ILE A 21 18.88 3.20 8.85
C ILE A 21 18.93 2.36 7.58
N ALA A 22 19.58 2.87 6.54
CA ALA A 22 19.71 2.14 5.28
C ALA A 22 20.43 0.80 5.49
N GLN A 23 21.45 0.78 6.33
CA GLN A 23 22.16 -0.46 6.62
C GLN A 23 21.28 -1.46 7.37
N ILE A 24 20.52 -1.00 8.34
CA ILE A 24 19.59 -1.86 9.07
C ILE A 24 18.59 -2.49 8.12
N TYR A 25 18.03 -1.73 7.21
CA TYR A 25 17.10 -2.26 6.22
C TYR A 25 17.76 -3.32 5.34
N ARG A 26 19.01 -3.08 4.92
CA ARG A 26 19.73 -4.07 4.14
C ARG A 26 19.98 -5.36 4.92
N GLU A 27 20.32 -5.24 6.20
CA GLU A 27 20.60 -6.39 7.05
C GLU A 27 19.35 -7.21 7.35
N LEU A 28 18.23 -6.53 7.59
CA LEU A 28 16.97 -7.21 7.85
C LEU A 28 16.38 -7.84 6.59
N GLY A 29 16.60 -7.21 5.45
CA GLY A 29 15.97 -7.63 4.21
C GLY A 29 14.51 -7.25 4.15
N GLU A 30 13.98 -7.11 2.95
CA GLU A 30 12.60 -6.68 2.75
C GLU A 30 11.59 -7.63 3.38
N LYS A 31 11.86 -8.93 3.35
CA LYS A 31 10.93 -9.93 3.88
C LYS A 31 10.76 -9.84 5.39
N ASN A 32 11.67 -9.15 6.08
CA ASN A 32 11.59 -8.98 7.52
C ASN A 32 10.94 -7.67 7.93
N LEU A 33 10.57 -6.82 6.97
CA LEU A 33 9.85 -5.60 7.26
C LEU A 33 8.37 -5.90 7.44
N PRO A 34 7.68 -5.15 8.30
CA PRO A 34 6.23 -5.28 8.38
C PRO A 34 5.59 -5.00 7.02
N LYS A 35 4.57 -5.75 6.70
CA LYS A 35 3.82 -5.54 5.47
C LYS A 35 3.01 -4.25 5.57
N GLY A 36 2.62 -3.72 4.42
CA GLY A 36 1.68 -2.62 4.37
C GLY A 36 0.37 -3.13 3.78
N TYR A 37 -0.74 -2.52 4.17
CA TYR A 37 -2.04 -2.97 3.72
C TYR A 37 -2.92 -1.81 3.30
N TRP A 38 -3.71 -2.04 2.27
CA TRP A 38 -4.89 -1.23 2.00
C TRP A 38 -6.08 -2.01 2.52
N ILE A 39 -6.82 -1.40 3.44
CA ILE A 39 -8.08 -1.96 3.91
C ILE A 39 -9.17 -1.09 3.30
N VAL A 40 -10.01 -1.68 2.47
CA VAL A 40 -11.00 -0.93 1.70
C VAL A 40 -12.39 -1.47 1.98
N HIS A 41 -13.31 -0.57 2.29
CA HIS A 41 -14.72 -0.91 2.37
C HIS A 41 -15.42 -0.12 1.28
N VAL A 42 -16.09 -0.80 0.36
CA VAL A 42 -16.60 -0.16 -0.84
C VAL A 42 -18.04 -0.57 -1.13
N LYS A 43 -18.82 0.41 -1.58
CA LYS A 43 -20.15 0.19 -2.14
C LYS A 43 -20.08 0.58 -3.62
N VAL A 44 -20.25 -0.41 -4.48
CA VAL A 44 -20.22 -0.19 -5.93
C VAL A 44 -21.58 0.34 -6.36
N THR A 45 -21.59 1.45 -7.10
CA THR A 45 -22.83 2.05 -7.60
C THR A 45 -23.06 1.75 -9.07
N ASN A 46 -22.02 1.33 -9.78
CA ASN A 46 -22.10 0.95 -11.19
C ASN A 46 -21.08 -0.17 -11.43
N GLU A 47 -21.57 -1.40 -11.61
CA GLU A 47 -20.69 -2.56 -11.75
C GLU A 47 -19.81 -2.51 -12.99
N GLU A 48 -20.34 -2.08 -14.12
CA GLU A 48 -19.56 -1.98 -15.34
C GLU A 48 -18.42 -0.99 -15.21
N GLY A 49 -18.70 0.18 -14.61
CA GLY A 49 -17.68 1.19 -14.38
C GLY A 49 -16.63 0.71 -13.38
N TYR A 50 -17.07 0.00 -12.35
CA TYR A 50 -16.14 -0.53 -11.36
C TYR A 50 -15.23 -1.60 -11.98
N ASP A 51 -15.73 -2.39 -12.92
CA ASP A 51 -14.90 -3.35 -13.66
C ASP A 51 -13.79 -2.63 -14.42
N GLU A 52 -14.09 -1.45 -14.98
CA GLU A 52 -13.07 -0.64 -15.63
C GLU A 52 -11.99 -0.19 -14.64
N TYR A 53 -12.42 0.19 -13.43
CA TYR A 53 -11.48 0.53 -12.37
C TYR A 53 -10.59 -0.67 -12.03
N GLU A 54 -11.17 -1.85 -11.89
CA GLU A 54 -10.40 -3.04 -11.56
C GLU A 54 -9.33 -3.33 -12.61
N LYS A 55 -9.69 -3.17 -13.88
CA LYS A 55 -8.73 -3.36 -14.97
C LYS A 55 -7.64 -2.30 -14.94
N ALA A 56 -8.02 -1.04 -14.73
CA ALA A 56 -7.06 0.07 -14.73
C ALA A 56 -6.10 0.00 -13.53
N SER A 57 -6.56 -0.52 -12.40
CA SER A 57 -5.73 -0.59 -11.19
C SER A 57 -4.78 -1.78 -11.16
N ALA A 58 -4.98 -2.77 -12.03
CA ALA A 58 -4.17 -3.99 -12.00
C ALA A 58 -2.68 -3.71 -12.20
N ALA A 59 -2.32 -2.87 -13.16
CA ALA A 59 -0.93 -2.57 -13.45
C ALA A 59 -0.22 -1.81 -12.32
N PRO A 60 -0.77 -0.70 -11.79
CA PRO A 60 -0.11 -0.04 -10.67
C PRO A 60 -0.03 -0.91 -9.41
N LEU A 61 -1.05 -1.70 -9.12
CA LEU A 61 -0.98 -2.61 -7.97
C LEU A 61 0.16 -3.61 -8.12
N ALA A 62 0.28 -4.22 -9.30
CA ALA A 62 1.35 -5.17 -9.57
C ALA A 62 2.72 -4.49 -9.48
N LYS A 63 2.84 -3.28 -10.01
CA LYS A 63 4.11 -2.54 -10.01
C LYS A 63 4.65 -2.32 -8.61
N PHE A 64 3.78 -2.07 -7.64
CA PHE A 64 4.18 -1.84 -6.26
C PHE A 64 4.12 -3.09 -5.38
N GLY A 65 3.92 -4.25 -5.99
CA GLY A 65 3.93 -5.51 -5.26
C GLY A 65 2.65 -5.81 -4.50
N GLY A 66 1.53 -5.22 -4.91
CA GLY A 66 0.25 -5.45 -4.28
C GLY A 66 -0.29 -6.86 -4.55
N LYS A 67 -0.87 -7.45 -3.52
CA LYS A 67 -1.41 -8.79 -3.58
C LYS A 67 -2.76 -8.80 -2.86
N PHE A 68 -3.81 -9.23 -3.54
CA PHE A 68 -5.12 -9.32 -2.91
C PHE A 68 -5.16 -10.46 -1.90
N LEU A 69 -5.55 -10.14 -0.67
CA LEU A 69 -5.80 -11.13 0.37
C LEU A 69 -7.30 -11.36 0.55
N VAL A 70 -8.09 -10.30 0.41
CA VAL A 70 -9.55 -10.34 0.45
C VAL A 70 -10.05 -9.49 -0.71
N ARG A 71 -10.97 -10.02 -1.46
CA ARG A 71 -11.46 -9.32 -2.64
C ARG A 71 -12.98 -9.47 -2.77
N GLY A 72 -13.68 -8.92 -1.79
CA GLY A 72 -15.13 -8.88 -1.83
C GLY A 72 -15.81 -10.22 -1.59
N GLY A 73 -15.23 -11.08 -0.77
CA GLY A 73 -15.85 -12.34 -0.40
C GLY A 73 -17.03 -12.14 0.53
N SER A 74 -17.68 -13.23 0.90
CA SER A 74 -18.79 -13.18 1.85
C SER A 74 -18.37 -12.53 3.15
N GLN A 75 -19.23 -11.70 3.72
CA GLN A 75 -18.89 -11.05 4.97
C GLN A 75 -20.10 -10.95 5.88
N GLU A 76 -19.83 -10.95 7.18
CA GLU A 76 -20.80 -10.61 8.21
C GLU A 76 -20.26 -9.38 8.92
N VAL A 77 -21.15 -8.48 9.31
CA VAL A 77 -20.78 -7.26 10.02
C VAL A 77 -21.51 -7.24 11.35
N PRO A 78 -20.96 -7.89 12.40
CA PRO A 78 -21.61 -7.92 13.71
C PRO A 78 -21.78 -6.53 14.32
N GLU A 79 -20.86 -5.64 13.98
CA GLU A 79 -20.93 -4.25 14.44
C GLU A 79 -20.49 -3.34 13.28
N GLY A 80 -21.18 -2.28 13.12
CA GLY A 80 -20.91 -1.37 12.03
C GLY A 80 -21.72 -0.11 12.18
N PRO A 81 -21.77 0.72 11.16
CA PRO A 81 -21.92 0.36 9.74
C PRO A 81 -20.61 0.15 8.99
N VAL A 82 -20.62 -0.79 8.07
CA VAL A 82 -19.54 -1.07 7.14
C VAL A 82 -20.14 -1.28 5.75
N ARG A 83 -19.46 -0.81 4.72
CA ARG A 83 -19.96 -0.94 3.35
C ARG A 83 -19.99 -2.38 2.90
N ALA A 84 -20.72 -2.64 1.83
CA ALA A 84 -21.09 -3.98 1.39
C ALA A 84 -19.94 -4.90 1.03
N ARG A 85 -18.80 -4.34 0.60
CA ARG A 85 -17.68 -5.15 0.12
C ARG A 85 -16.39 -4.75 0.84
N THR A 86 -15.62 -5.74 1.28
CA THR A 86 -14.32 -5.51 1.90
C THR A 86 -13.21 -6.03 0.99
N VAL A 87 -12.18 -5.23 0.78
CA VAL A 87 -11.01 -5.59 -0.01
C VAL A 87 -9.78 -5.34 0.83
N VAL A 88 -8.85 -6.30 0.85
CA VAL A 88 -7.58 -6.14 1.56
C VAL A 88 -6.47 -6.45 0.57
N ILE A 89 -5.54 -5.51 0.42
CA ILE A 89 -4.39 -5.68 -0.45
C ILE A 89 -3.13 -5.57 0.39
N GLU A 90 -2.25 -6.54 0.25
CA GLU A 90 -0.98 -6.56 0.95
C GLU A 90 0.13 -6.06 0.04
N PHE A 91 1.02 -5.24 0.60
CA PHE A 91 2.21 -4.73 -0.09
C PHE A 91 3.44 -5.15 0.70
N PRO A 92 4.63 -5.17 0.06
CA PRO A 92 5.86 -5.59 0.75
C PRO A 92 6.15 -4.81 2.03
N ASN A 93 5.73 -3.55 2.09
CA ASN A 93 5.90 -2.71 3.28
C ASN A 93 4.94 -1.51 3.20
N PHE A 94 4.90 -0.75 4.26
CA PHE A 94 4.02 0.42 4.35
C PHE A 94 4.34 1.48 3.28
N THR A 95 5.63 1.71 3.03
CA THR A 95 6.05 2.70 2.03
C THR A 95 5.55 2.33 0.64
N ALA A 96 5.62 1.05 0.28
CA ALA A 96 5.12 0.58 -1.02
C ALA A 96 3.60 0.79 -1.12
N ALA A 97 2.87 0.48 -0.06
CA ALA A 97 1.41 0.66 -0.04
C ALA A 97 1.06 2.14 -0.23
N LYS A 98 1.75 3.02 0.46
CA LYS A 98 1.53 4.45 0.37
C LYS A 98 1.93 5.00 -0.99
N SER A 99 3.09 4.60 -1.50
CA SER A 99 3.58 5.05 -2.80
C SER A 99 2.66 4.64 -3.94
N CYS A 100 2.11 3.44 -3.86
CA CYS A 100 1.15 2.97 -4.86
C CYS A 100 -0.08 3.88 -4.90
N TYR A 101 -0.62 4.19 -3.74
CA TYR A 101 -1.81 5.04 -3.65
C TYR A 101 -1.55 6.44 -4.22
N GLU A 102 -0.35 6.97 -3.99
CA GLU A 102 0.04 8.31 -4.42
C GLU A 102 0.58 8.36 -5.85
N SER A 103 0.78 7.22 -6.49
CA SER A 103 1.32 7.16 -7.84
C SER A 103 0.35 7.75 -8.86
N GLN A 104 0.89 8.30 -9.93
CA GLN A 104 0.08 8.88 -10.98
C GLN A 104 -0.78 7.82 -11.66
N GLU A 105 -0.23 6.64 -11.86
CA GLU A 105 -0.95 5.53 -12.48
C GLU A 105 -2.17 5.13 -11.66
N TYR A 106 -2.01 5.02 -10.33
CA TYR A 106 -3.16 4.68 -9.50
C TYR A 106 -4.16 5.83 -9.40
N LYS A 107 -3.70 7.07 -9.39
CA LYS A 107 -4.60 8.22 -9.35
C LYS A 107 -5.55 8.22 -10.54
N SER A 108 -5.06 7.83 -11.72
CA SER A 108 -5.90 7.71 -12.90
C SER A 108 -6.98 6.65 -12.73
N ALA A 109 -6.61 5.49 -12.18
CA ALA A 109 -7.56 4.43 -11.89
C ALA A 109 -8.55 4.86 -10.80
N ARG A 110 -8.05 5.53 -9.77
CA ARG A 110 -8.87 5.98 -8.64
C ARG A 110 -10.01 6.89 -9.09
N ALA A 111 -9.79 7.69 -10.12
CA ALA A 111 -10.84 8.55 -10.63
C ALA A 111 -12.07 7.73 -11.06
N LEU A 112 -11.85 6.55 -11.64
CA LEU A 112 -12.93 5.64 -11.99
C LEU A 112 -13.61 5.09 -10.74
N ARG A 113 -12.81 4.70 -9.73
CA ARG A 113 -13.37 4.18 -8.50
C ARG A 113 -14.27 5.21 -7.81
N ILE A 114 -13.83 6.44 -7.75
CA ILE A 114 -14.59 7.52 -7.13
C ILE A 114 -15.89 7.77 -7.88
N LYS A 115 -15.84 7.67 -9.21
CA LYS A 115 -17.02 7.89 -10.05
C LYS A 115 -18.07 6.78 -9.87
N TYR A 116 -17.63 5.54 -9.70
CA TYR A 116 -18.52 4.37 -9.75
C TYR A 116 -18.69 3.66 -8.41
N SER A 117 -18.21 4.26 -7.33
CA SER A 117 -18.34 3.67 -6.01
C SER A 117 -18.19 4.71 -4.91
N THR A 118 -18.56 4.30 -3.70
CA THR A 118 -18.26 5.06 -2.50
C THR A 118 -17.40 4.15 -1.64
N ALA A 119 -16.25 4.65 -1.18
CA ALA A 119 -15.32 3.79 -0.46
C ALA A 119 -14.62 4.52 0.67
N ASP A 120 -14.25 3.76 1.68
CA ASP A 120 -13.33 4.18 2.73
C ASP A 120 -12.06 3.37 2.55
N VAL A 121 -10.91 4.04 2.54
CA VAL A 121 -9.62 3.42 2.31
C VAL A 121 -8.71 3.76 3.47
N VAL A 122 -8.12 2.73 4.07
CA VAL A 122 -7.12 2.89 5.12
C VAL A 122 -5.84 2.25 4.65
N ILE A 123 -4.73 2.96 4.79
CA ILE A 123 -3.41 2.41 4.53
C ILE A 123 -2.75 2.23 5.88
N VAL A 124 -2.38 1.01 6.22
CA VAL A 124 -1.91 0.69 7.57
C VAL A 124 -0.74 -0.28 7.50
N GLU A 125 0.17 -0.14 8.47
CA GLU A 125 1.30 -1.04 8.59
C GLU A 125 0.91 -2.25 9.42
N GLY A 126 1.38 -3.42 9.02
CA GLY A 126 1.17 -4.65 9.77
C GLY A 126 2.11 -4.77 10.97
N CYS A 127 1.94 -5.85 11.72
CA CYS A 127 2.82 -6.10 12.88
C CYS A 127 4.13 -6.75 12.53
#